data_f6bda2d7d7a33b02fdf528f4b595a46a
#
_entry.id   f6bda2d7d7a33b02fdf528f4b595a46a
#
_cell.length_a   1.000
_cell.length_b   1.000
_cell.length_c   1.000
_cell.angle_alpha   90.00
_cell.angle_beta   90.00
_cell.angle_gamma   90.00
#
_symmetry.space_group_name_H-M   'P 1'
#
loop_
_entity.id
_entity.type
_entity.pdbx_description
1 polymer ?
#
loop_
_entity_poly.entity_id
_entity_poly.type
_entity_poly.pdbx_seq_one_letter_code
_entity_poly.pdbx_strand_id
1 'polypeptide(L)'
;LWTNVSRIDGHSLRGAYPFTILNADGSVPDATNTVAGISTTDPAPMADGVAVRALSLLGLLIAAGGAMLLLLMSPTTAETHRRGFERAILFGAGVLALATLLNLAVIRDVYSGTSLSDLMFQTRTGGYWLTRIGAAAAIAAAVAFVADSRRLSAAGILAGVAVYLWAYSSTSHAAASSGSNWAILFDLVHGIAAVLWIGAVLGLALTARLAGKNARYRELMPRFGLAASLLVFVLLASGTLSGFVEVDAVRRLTETRYGWTLLAKLALLVPLLGVAAYNARWGRRAVEAGTPGAERRLVRTSLVEAGLGAAVFVAAAMLTQTTATKSIVDMPESRPFQETTQVSDLNVALNVDPNRTGLNSYRVELTDTSGSPVDAERVRLTFRYQDDPTKGPSNLTLQPGAESGDFSGQGPFLTLEGQWRVEVEVRRANVDDAVAFFDVRPAGTPVSSLRRGGAWDNPTPGLSWNELGGFIVLVIGLASALWGSRLKRFGKHLGWANSAMTMACFGFGALLLFGVHRDAVPGAALKNPIFPDQTSVTIGRQLFNENCASCHGPRGIPPQGLNLNPYPLDLTVHVPQHPDGQLFLFIHDGLPGTAMRAWSEGDGKLTDEQIWHLVNFLRTLGTVDQ
;
A
#
# COMPACT_ATOMS: atom_id res chain seq x y z
N LEU A 1 -10.55 4.16 -23.89
CA LEU A 1 -10.45 3.91 -22.44
C LEU A 1 -10.24 2.43 -22.18
N TRP A 2 -9.33 2.10 -21.27
CA TRP A 2 -9.12 0.75 -20.80
C TRP A 2 -9.14 0.72 -19.27
N THR A 3 -9.53 -0.42 -18.72
CA THR A 3 -9.47 -0.66 -17.27
C THR A 3 -8.74 -1.98 -17.07
N ASN A 4 -7.65 -1.97 -16.30
CA ASN A 4 -6.96 -3.16 -15.84
C ASN A 4 -7.27 -3.37 -14.37
N VAL A 5 -7.66 -4.58 -14.01
CA VAL A 5 -8.00 -4.94 -12.62
C VAL A 5 -6.98 -5.93 -12.11
N SER A 6 -6.33 -5.60 -11.00
CA SER A 6 -5.36 -6.47 -10.36
C SER A 6 -6.01 -7.78 -9.91
N ARG A 7 -5.48 -8.91 -10.35
CA ARG A 7 -5.95 -10.25 -9.93
C ARG A 7 -5.72 -10.54 -8.44
N ILE A 8 -4.90 -9.74 -7.77
CA ILE A 8 -4.45 -10.02 -6.40
C ILE A 8 -5.31 -9.29 -5.39
N ASP A 9 -5.48 -7.98 -5.55
CA ASP A 9 -6.14 -7.09 -4.59
C ASP A 9 -7.37 -6.38 -5.14
N GLY A 10 -7.67 -6.57 -6.44
CA GLY A 10 -8.87 -6.02 -7.08
C GLY A 10 -8.77 -4.52 -7.41
N HIS A 11 -7.60 -3.88 -7.21
CA HIS A 11 -7.44 -2.48 -7.61
C HIS A 11 -7.53 -2.32 -9.12
N SER A 12 -8.26 -1.30 -9.56
CA SER A 12 -8.41 -0.97 -10.97
C SER A 12 -7.52 0.21 -11.35
N LEU A 13 -6.76 0.02 -12.43
CA LEU A 13 -6.08 1.09 -13.14
C LEU A 13 -6.89 1.40 -14.40
N ARG A 14 -7.10 2.68 -14.67
CA ARG A 14 -7.77 3.15 -15.89
C ARG A 14 -6.81 3.95 -16.72
N GLY A 15 -6.90 3.79 -18.02
CA GLY A 15 -6.12 4.56 -18.96
C GLY A 15 -6.85 4.77 -20.27
N ALA A 16 -6.25 5.55 -21.17
CA ALA A 16 -6.75 5.76 -22.50
C ALA A 16 -5.60 5.63 -23.50
N TYR A 17 -5.90 5.02 -24.64
CA TYR A 17 -5.07 5.12 -25.84
C TYR A 17 -5.83 6.01 -26.81
N PRO A 18 -5.32 7.18 -27.19
CA PRO A 18 -5.87 7.92 -28.29
C PRO A 18 -5.58 7.16 -29.59
N PHE A 19 -6.55 7.12 -30.47
CA PHE A 19 -6.39 6.69 -31.86
C PHE A 19 -7.20 7.64 -32.72
N THR A 20 -6.70 7.91 -33.91
CA THR A 20 -7.34 8.81 -34.86
C THR A 20 -8.10 7.99 -35.88
N ILE A 21 -9.40 8.24 -36.01
CA ILE A 21 -10.21 7.77 -37.11
C ILE A 21 -10.14 8.86 -38.19
N LEU A 22 -9.55 8.52 -39.33
CA LEU A 22 -9.46 9.45 -40.44
C LEU A 22 -10.87 9.80 -40.96
N ASN A 23 -11.04 11.03 -41.45
CA ASN A 23 -12.21 11.43 -42.20
C ASN A 23 -12.37 10.58 -43.46
N ALA A 24 -13.53 10.58 -44.07
CA ALA A 24 -13.81 9.80 -45.28
C ALA A 24 -12.89 10.16 -46.47
N ASP A 25 -12.33 11.36 -46.48
CA ASP A 25 -11.35 11.88 -47.45
C ASP A 25 -9.89 11.52 -47.09
N GLY A 26 -9.65 10.76 -46.03
CA GLY A 26 -8.33 10.39 -45.53
C GLY A 26 -7.62 11.49 -44.72
N SER A 27 -8.26 12.65 -44.49
CA SER A 27 -7.69 13.70 -43.68
C SER A 27 -7.76 13.38 -42.19
N VAL A 28 -6.84 13.94 -41.40
CA VAL A 28 -6.79 13.80 -39.94
C VAL A 28 -7.73 14.86 -39.34
N PRO A 29 -8.73 14.46 -38.52
CA PRO A 29 -9.59 15.43 -37.84
C PRO A 29 -8.81 16.21 -36.79
N ASP A 30 -9.13 17.51 -36.64
CA ASP A 30 -8.57 18.37 -35.61
C ASP A 30 -9.11 17.96 -34.23
N ALA A 31 -8.23 17.62 -33.30
CA ALA A 31 -8.61 17.42 -31.91
C ALA A 31 -8.67 18.79 -31.20
N THR A 32 -9.87 19.29 -31.02
CA THR A 32 -10.12 20.56 -30.28
C THR A 32 -10.34 20.36 -28.80
N ASN A 33 -10.49 19.10 -28.32
CA ASN A 33 -10.79 18.81 -26.95
C ASN A 33 -9.64 18.05 -26.30
N THR A 34 -9.08 18.63 -25.25
CA THR A 34 -8.28 17.89 -24.26
C THR A 34 -9.11 16.73 -23.72
N VAL A 35 -8.53 15.53 -23.68
CA VAL A 35 -9.15 14.40 -22.97
C VAL A 35 -9.15 14.76 -21.49
N ALA A 36 -10.17 15.48 -21.07
CA ALA A 36 -10.37 15.80 -19.67
C ALA A 36 -10.58 14.47 -18.90
N GLY A 37 -9.78 14.21 -17.87
CA GLY A 37 -10.10 13.22 -16.88
C GLY A 37 -9.21 11.99 -16.74
N ILE A 38 -8.02 11.95 -17.33
CA ILE A 38 -7.01 10.97 -16.88
C ILE A 38 -6.25 11.63 -15.73
N SER A 39 -6.83 11.58 -14.55
CA SER A 39 -6.15 11.99 -13.33
C SER A 39 -5.08 10.94 -12.99
N THR A 40 -3.81 11.31 -13.00
CA THR A 40 -2.71 10.55 -12.39
C THR A 40 -2.70 10.69 -10.86
N THR A 41 -3.66 11.45 -10.30
CA THR A 41 -3.80 11.63 -8.86
C THR A 41 -4.39 10.38 -8.23
N ASP A 42 -3.86 10.01 -7.08
CA ASP A 42 -4.35 8.97 -6.19
C ASP A 42 -5.89 9.10 -6.02
N PRO A 43 -6.68 8.14 -6.53
CA PRO A 43 -8.13 8.29 -6.55
C PRO A 43 -8.69 8.40 -5.13
N ALA A 44 -9.69 9.24 -4.94
CA ALA A 44 -10.38 9.31 -3.66
C ALA A 44 -11.03 7.96 -3.34
N PRO A 45 -11.00 7.51 -2.07
CA PRO A 45 -11.67 6.28 -1.68
C PRO A 45 -13.17 6.37 -2.00
N MET A 46 -13.72 5.34 -2.64
CA MET A 46 -15.13 5.29 -2.98
C MET A 46 -15.96 5.12 -1.70
N ALA A 47 -16.92 5.99 -1.50
CA ALA A 47 -17.73 6.05 -0.27
C ALA A 47 -18.50 4.73 0.00
N ASP A 48 -18.99 4.07 -1.03
CA ASP A 48 -19.67 2.77 -0.98
C ASP A 48 -18.73 1.66 -0.53
N GLY A 49 -17.51 1.62 -1.06
CA GLY A 49 -16.49 0.67 -0.63
C GLY A 49 -16.12 0.86 0.85
N VAL A 50 -15.96 2.11 1.31
CA VAL A 50 -15.71 2.42 2.73
C VAL A 50 -16.89 1.99 3.61
N ALA A 51 -18.12 2.28 3.20
CA ALA A 51 -19.32 1.93 3.95
C ALA A 51 -19.48 0.42 4.11
N VAL A 52 -19.31 -0.34 3.02
CA VAL A 52 -19.38 -1.81 3.03
C VAL A 52 -18.32 -2.42 3.95
N ARG A 53 -17.10 -1.88 3.93
CA ARG A 53 -16.01 -2.34 4.81
C ARG A 53 -16.28 -2.01 6.27
N ALA A 54 -16.75 -0.80 6.56
CA ALA A 54 -17.14 -0.41 7.93
C ALA A 54 -18.26 -1.31 8.47
N LEU A 55 -19.24 -1.67 7.61
CA LEU A 55 -20.31 -2.60 7.97
C LEU A 55 -19.79 -4.01 8.26
N SER A 56 -18.84 -4.52 7.47
CA SER A 56 -18.18 -5.81 7.74
C SER A 56 -17.46 -5.79 9.10
N LEU A 57 -16.70 -4.72 9.39
CA LEU A 57 -16.00 -4.58 10.66
C LEU A 57 -16.97 -4.50 11.84
N LEU A 58 -18.11 -3.82 11.69
CA LEU A 58 -19.17 -3.78 12.71
C LEU A 58 -19.71 -5.18 13.01
N GLY A 59 -20.03 -5.97 11.99
CA GLY A 59 -20.48 -7.35 12.17
C GLY A 59 -19.47 -8.23 12.89
N LEU A 60 -18.17 -8.08 12.54
CA LEU A 60 -17.07 -8.77 13.22
C LEU A 60 -16.95 -8.36 14.70
N LEU A 61 -17.04 -7.06 15.00
CA LEU A 61 -17.02 -6.55 16.38
C LEU A 61 -18.10 -7.17 17.25
N ILE A 62 -19.32 -7.24 16.72
CA ILE A 62 -20.47 -7.78 17.46
C ILE A 62 -20.28 -9.30 17.66
N ALA A 63 -19.91 -10.05 16.63
CA ALA A 63 -19.72 -11.50 16.74
C ALA A 63 -18.55 -11.88 17.65
N ALA A 64 -17.38 -11.27 17.42
CA ALA A 64 -16.17 -11.53 18.21
C ALA A 64 -16.30 -11.07 19.67
N GLY A 65 -16.90 -9.90 19.89
CA GLY A 65 -17.17 -9.38 21.24
C GLY A 65 -18.15 -10.27 22.02
N GLY A 66 -19.21 -10.74 21.38
CA GLY A 66 -20.16 -11.69 21.97
C GLY A 66 -19.48 -13.00 22.36
N ALA A 67 -18.68 -13.59 21.46
CA ALA A 67 -17.93 -14.83 21.72
C ALA A 67 -16.91 -14.64 22.88
N MET A 68 -16.19 -13.53 22.89
CA MET A 68 -15.23 -13.22 23.96
C MET A 68 -15.90 -13.11 25.31
N LEU A 69 -17.05 -12.42 25.41
CA LEU A 69 -17.81 -12.30 26.65
C LEU A 69 -18.36 -13.64 27.11
N LEU A 70 -18.83 -14.51 26.21
CA LEU A 70 -19.24 -15.89 26.55
C LEU A 70 -18.10 -16.67 27.22
N LEU A 71 -16.84 -16.46 26.81
CA LEU A 71 -15.69 -17.12 27.42
C LEU A 71 -15.31 -16.54 28.77
N LEU A 72 -15.42 -15.21 28.95
CA LEU A 72 -14.98 -14.50 30.16
C LEU A 72 -15.98 -14.56 31.31
N MET A 73 -17.28 -14.71 31.01
CA MET A 73 -18.35 -14.76 32.00
C MET A 73 -18.36 -16.09 32.77
N SER A 74 -18.85 -16.04 34.04
CA SER A 74 -19.18 -17.25 34.79
C SER A 74 -20.32 -18.02 34.11
N PRO A 75 -20.43 -19.34 34.30
CA PRO A 75 -21.50 -20.14 33.73
C PRO A 75 -22.90 -19.60 34.04
N THR A 76 -23.13 -19.19 35.28
CA THR A 76 -24.43 -18.65 35.73
C THR A 76 -24.77 -17.32 35.08
N THR A 77 -23.79 -16.44 34.88
CA THR A 77 -24.00 -15.13 34.25
C THR A 77 -24.23 -15.31 32.73
N ALA A 78 -23.48 -16.20 32.11
CA ALA A 78 -23.64 -16.50 30.68
C ALA A 78 -25.05 -17.07 30.40
N GLU A 79 -25.55 -17.97 31.24
CA GLU A 79 -26.89 -18.56 31.09
C GLU A 79 -27.98 -17.50 31.25
N THR A 80 -27.86 -16.62 32.25
CA THR A 80 -28.85 -15.52 32.49
C THR A 80 -29.00 -14.62 31.25
N HIS A 81 -27.90 -14.38 30.50
CA HIS A 81 -27.88 -13.49 29.35
C HIS A 81 -27.80 -14.22 28.01
N ARG A 82 -27.90 -15.54 27.99
CA ARG A 82 -27.71 -16.42 26.83
C ARG A 82 -28.46 -15.93 25.59
N ARG A 83 -29.77 -15.75 25.68
CA ARG A 83 -30.61 -15.29 24.54
C ARG A 83 -30.19 -13.94 23.99
N GLY A 84 -29.68 -13.04 24.86
CA GLY A 84 -29.15 -11.74 24.44
C GLY A 84 -27.89 -11.87 23.58
N PHE A 85 -26.96 -12.75 24.01
CA PHE A 85 -25.74 -13.04 23.25
C PHE A 85 -26.04 -13.76 21.94
N GLU A 86 -26.90 -14.78 21.96
CA GLU A 86 -27.35 -15.48 20.75
C GLU A 86 -27.89 -14.50 19.71
N ARG A 87 -28.82 -13.62 20.09
CA ARG A 87 -29.40 -12.60 19.20
C ARG A 87 -28.35 -11.62 18.70
N ALA A 88 -27.43 -11.15 19.55
CA ALA A 88 -26.40 -10.22 19.16
C ALA A 88 -25.43 -10.85 18.14
N ILE A 89 -25.00 -12.09 18.38
CA ILE A 89 -24.08 -12.80 17.49
C ILE A 89 -24.76 -13.11 16.15
N LEU A 90 -26.01 -13.56 16.16
CA LEU A 90 -26.81 -13.78 14.95
C LEU A 90 -27.01 -12.47 14.16
N PHE A 91 -27.27 -11.37 14.86
CA PHE A 91 -27.33 -10.06 14.22
C PHE A 91 -25.99 -9.68 13.59
N GLY A 92 -24.87 -9.89 14.29
CA GLY A 92 -23.52 -9.67 13.77
C GLY A 92 -23.24 -10.53 12.51
N ALA A 93 -23.60 -11.81 12.53
CA ALA A 93 -23.48 -12.71 11.38
C ALA A 93 -24.36 -12.25 10.20
N GLY A 94 -25.57 -11.78 10.46
CA GLY A 94 -26.46 -11.20 9.45
C GLY A 94 -25.88 -9.94 8.81
N VAL A 95 -25.27 -9.06 9.63
CA VAL A 95 -24.57 -7.86 9.15
C VAL A 95 -23.36 -8.24 8.27
N LEU A 96 -22.60 -9.28 8.66
CA LEU A 96 -21.49 -9.81 7.84
C LEU A 96 -21.97 -10.35 6.49
N ALA A 97 -23.04 -11.13 6.49
CA ALA A 97 -23.63 -11.66 5.26
C ALA A 97 -24.11 -10.52 4.35
N LEU A 98 -24.84 -9.54 4.90
CA LEU A 98 -25.31 -8.38 4.17
C LEU A 98 -24.14 -7.55 3.59
N ALA A 99 -23.12 -7.25 4.41
CA ALA A 99 -21.96 -6.52 3.97
C ALA A 99 -21.21 -7.25 2.84
N THR A 100 -21.12 -8.59 2.93
CA THR A 100 -20.49 -9.40 1.89
C THR A 100 -21.31 -9.38 0.61
N LEU A 101 -22.65 -9.41 0.69
CA LEU A 101 -23.53 -9.29 -0.48
C LEU A 101 -23.43 -7.90 -1.14
N LEU A 102 -23.41 -6.83 -0.32
CA LEU A 102 -23.22 -5.47 -0.83
C LEU A 102 -21.84 -5.30 -1.49
N ASN A 103 -20.81 -5.95 -0.93
CA ASN A 103 -19.46 -5.94 -1.53
C ASN A 103 -19.47 -6.59 -2.94
N LEU A 104 -20.33 -7.60 -3.17
CA LEU A 104 -20.48 -8.17 -4.50
C LEU A 104 -21.00 -7.15 -5.52
N ALA A 105 -21.92 -6.28 -5.14
CA ALA A 105 -22.43 -5.23 -6.02
C ALA A 105 -21.31 -4.26 -6.42
N VAL A 106 -20.47 -3.83 -5.44
CA VAL A 106 -19.32 -2.97 -5.69
C VAL A 106 -18.29 -3.64 -6.60
N ILE A 107 -17.97 -4.93 -6.35
CA ILE A 107 -17.02 -5.68 -7.17
C ILE A 107 -17.54 -5.88 -8.59
N ARG A 108 -18.85 -6.16 -8.76
CA ARG A 108 -19.47 -6.38 -10.07
C ARG A 108 -19.35 -5.16 -10.98
N ASP A 109 -19.42 -3.97 -10.44
CA ASP A 109 -19.24 -2.72 -11.20
C ASP A 109 -17.80 -2.60 -11.74
N VAL A 110 -16.81 -3.04 -10.96
CA VAL A 110 -15.40 -3.10 -11.35
C VAL A 110 -15.14 -4.16 -12.44
N TYR A 111 -15.82 -5.31 -12.38
CA TYR A 111 -15.69 -6.42 -13.34
C TYR A 111 -16.82 -6.41 -14.39
N SER A 112 -17.19 -5.23 -14.88
CA SER A 112 -18.20 -5.07 -15.92
C SER A 112 -17.85 -5.89 -17.17
N GLY A 113 -18.76 -6.75 -17.61
CA GLY A 113 -18.55 -7.66 -18.75
C GLY A 113 -18.17 -9.11 -18.39
N THR A 114 -17.87 -9.41 -17.11
CA THR A 114 -17.64 -10.78 -16.66
C THR A 114 -18.96 -11.38 -16.15
N SER A 115 -19.24 -12.65 -16.50
CA SER A 115 -20.41 -13.34 -15.97
C SER A 115 -20.30 -13.51 -14.45
N LEU A 116 -21.43 -13.53 -13.73
CA LEU A 116 -21.42 -13.73 -12.28
C LEU A 116 -20.81 -15.08 -11.88
N SER A 117 -21.06 -16.13 -12.67
CA SER A 117 -20.49 -17.47 -12.46
C SER A 117 -18.97 -17.45 -12.59
N ASP A 118 -18.44 -16.80 -13.64
CA ASP A 118 -16.99 -16.74 -13.84
C ASP A 118 -16.32 -15.90 -12.74
N LEU A 119 -16.94 -14.78 -12.36
CA LEU A 119 -16.48 -13.98 -11.24
C LEU A 119 -16.37 -14.80 -9.95
N MET A 120 -17.40 -15.59 -9.63
CA MET A 120 -17.49 -16.35 -8.38
C MET A 120 -16.56 -17.56 -8.35
N PHE A 121 -16.48 -18.33 -9.45
CA PHE A 121 -15.85 -19.65 -9.46
C PHE A 121 -14.51 -19.69 -10.19
N GLN A 122 -14.22 -18.68 -11.04
CA GLN A 122 -12.99 -18.65 -11.82
C GLN A 122 -12.01 -17.56 -11.36
N THR A 123 -12.43 -16.68 -10.43
CA THR A 123 -11.53 -15.66 -9.89
C THR A 123 -11.12 -15.93 -8.45
N ARG A 124 -9.93 -15.51 -8.08
CA ARG A 124 -9.44 -15.55 -6.69
C ARG A 124 -10.36 -14.72 -5.77
N THR A 125 -10.78 -13.55 -6.24
CA THR A 125 -11.69 -12.65 -5.50
C THR A 125 -13.03 -13.31 -5.19
N GLY A 126 -13.63 -14.03 -6.15
CA GLY A 126 -14.86 -14.78 -5.95
C GLY A 126 -14.71 -15.91 -4.93
N GLY A 127 -13.60 -16.66 -4.98
CA GLY A 127 -13.30 -17.71 -4.00
C GLY A 127 -13.26 -17.18 -2.56
N TYR A 128 -12.58 -16.04 -2.34
CA TYR A 128 -12.56 -15.41 -1.02
C TYR A 128 -13.90 -14.79 -0.61
N TRP A 129 -14.69 -14.31 -1.56
CA TRP A 129 -16.04 -13.85 -1.30
C TRP A 129 -16.94 -15.00 -0.80
N LEU A 130 -16.90 -16.16 -1.47
CA LEU A 130 -17.60 -17.38 -1.03
C LEU A 130 -17.13 -17.82 0.37
N THR A 131 -15.83 -17.75 0.64
CA THR A 131 -15.27 -18.04 1.95
C THR A 131 -15.85 -17.12 3.04
N ARG A 132 -16.01 -15.82 2.76
CA ARG A 132 -16.61 -14.85 3.70
C ARG A 132 -18.07 -15.16 3.98
N ILE A 133 -18.87 -15.51 2.97
CA ILE A 133 -20.27 -15.96 3.18
C ILE A 133 -20.32 -17.24 4.00
N GLY A 134 -19.49 -18.24 3.67
CA GLY A 134 -19.38 -19.48 4.44
C GLY A 134 -18.98 -19.24 5.90
N ALA A 135 -18.04 -18.32 6.15
CA ALA A 135 -17.63 -17.95 7.50
C ALA A 135 -18.76 -17.27 8.29
N ALA A 136 -19.53 -16.37 7.67
CA ALA A 136 -20.71 -15.76 8.30
C ALA A 136 -21.78 -16.80 8.64
N ALA A 137 -22.03 -17.75 7.74
CA ALA A 137 -22.95 -18.88 7.99
C ALA A 137 -22.44 -19.80 9.13
N ALA A 138 -21.13 -20.08 9.17
CA ALA A 138 -20.51 -20.87 10.23
C ALA A 138 -20.62 -20.17 11.61
N ILE A 139 -20.44 -18.85 11.67
CA ILE A 139 -20.66 -18.05 12.87
C ILE A 139 -22.11 -18.20 13.35
N ALA A 140 -23.08 -18.07 12.45
CA ALA A 140 -24.49 -18.24 12.79
C ALA A 140 -24.82 -19.67 13.26
N ALA A 141 -24.28 -20.69 12.59
CA ALA A 141 -24.47 -22.09 12.97
C ALA A 141 -23.85 -22.42 14.34
N ALA A 142 -22.68 -21.84 14.66
CA ALA A 142 -22.01 -22.06 15.94
C ALA A 142 -22.84 -21.57 17.14
N VAL A 143 -23.76 -20.63 16.93
CA VAL A 143 -24.68 -20.15 17.98
C VAL A 143 -25.61 -21.27 18.48
N ALA A 144 -25.99 -22.23 17.64
CA ALA A 144 -26.84 -23.36 18.03
C ALA A 144 -26.25 -24.19 19.17
N PHE A 145 -24.92 -24.19 19.32
CA PHE A 145 -24.20 -24.97 20.36
C PHE A 145 -24.02 -24.21 21.67
N VAL A 146 -24.52 -22.96 21.82
CA VAL A 146 -24.32 -22.17 23.07
C VAL A 146 -24.98 -22.85 24.26
N ALA A 147 -26.14 -23.50 24.06
CA ALA A 147 -26.87 -24.20 25.13
C ALA A 147 -26.11 -25.45 25.63
N ASP A 148 -25.50 -26.22 24.70
CA ASP A 148 -24.81 -27.47 25.03
C ASP A 148 -23.39 -27.20 25.56
N SER A 149 -22.65 -26.34 24.87
CA SER A 149 -21.28 -25.96 25.26
C SER A 149 -20.92 -24.55 24.79
N ARG A 150 -21.02 -23.59 25.71
CA ARG A 150 -20.62 -22.20 25.42
C ARG A 150 -19.17 -22.06 24.94
N ARG A 151 -18.27 -22.95 25.41
CA ARG A 151 -16.85 -22.94 24.98
C ARG A 151 -16.73 -23.40 23.54
N LEU A 152 -17.43 -24.45 23.16
CA LEU A 152 -17.42 -24.97 21.78
C LEU A 152 -18.05 -23.95 20.83
N SER A 153 -19.19 -23.37 21.19
CA SER A 153 -19.82 -22.30 20.42
C SER A 153 -18.92 -21.09 20.23
N ALA A 154 -18.32 -20.58 21.34
CA ALA A 154 -17.40 -19.45 21.25
C ALA A 154 -16.15 -19.77 20.39
N ALA A 155 -15.61 -20.97 20.49
CA ALA A 155 -14.49 -21.42 19.65
C ALA A 155 -14.89 -21.47 18.17
N GLY A 156 -16.07 -21.98 17.85
CA GLY A 156 -16.61 -22.01 16.48
C GLY A 156 -16.84 -20.61 15.91
N ILE A 157 -17.41 -19.70 16.72
CA ILE A 157 -17.59 -18.28 16.33
C ILE A 157 -16.25 -17.61 16.06
N LEU A 158 -15.27 -17.78 16.95
CA LEU A 158 -13.93 -17.19 16.80
C LEU A 158 -13.19 -17.78 15.60
N ALA A 159 -13.34 -19.08 15.34
CA ALA A 159 -12.81 -19.69 14.12
C ALA A 159 -13.44 -19.10 12.85
N GLY A 160 -14.77 -18.91 12.84
CA GLY A 160 -15.46 -18.23 11.74
C GLY A 160 -14.99 -16.77 11.55
N VAL A 161 -14.80 -16.04 12.64
CA VAL A 161 -14.23 -14.67 12.61
C VAL A 161 -12.81 -14.67 12.03
N ALA A 162 -11.97 -15.62 12.44
CA ALA A 162 -10.61 -15.74 11.92
C ALA A 162 -10.59 -16.10 10.43
N VAL A 163 -11.44 -17.02 9.97
CA VAL A 163 -11.59 -17.38 8.55
C VAL A 163 -12.09 -16.18 7.73
N TYR A 164 -13.07 -15.43 8.25
CA TYR A 164 -13.55 -14.22 7.57
C TYR A 164 -12.45 -13.18 7.40
N LEU A 165 -11.70 -12.89 8.48
CA LEU A 165 -10.58 -11.96 8.48
C LEU A 165 -9.45 -12.44 7.57
N TRP A 166 -9.14 -13.74 7.58
CA TRP A 166 -8.13 -14.30 6.67
C TRP A 166 -8.53 -14.09 5.20
N ALA A 167 -9.79 -14.40 4.84
CA ALA A 167 -10.28 -14.17 3.49
C ALA A 167 -10.27 -12.67 3.11
N TYR A 168 -10.48 -11.80 4.10
CA TYR A 168 -10.40 -10.36 3.94
C TYR A 168 -8.96 -9.88 3.70
N SER A 169 -8.01 -10.28 4.56
CA SER A 169 -6.58 -9.93 4.44
C SER A 169 -5.95 -10.49 3.16
N SER A 170 -6.42 -11.67 2.71
CA SER A 170 -5.96 -12.28 1.46
C SER A 170 -6.42 -11.54 0.18
N THR A 171 -7.32 -10.56 0.31
CA THR A 171 -7.75 -9.66 -0.78
C THR A 171 -7.35 -8.20 -0.52
N SER A 172 -6.50 -7.93 0.47
CA SER A 172 -5.97 -6.61 0.81
C SER A 172 -4.60 -6.35 0.16
N HIS A 173 -4.05 -5.14 0.37
CA HIS A 173 -2.69 -4.77 -0.06
C HIS A 173 -1.62 -5.73 0.48
N ALA A 174 -1.83 -6.32 1.66
CA ALA A 174 -0.94 -7.31 2.23
C ALA A 174 -0.69 -8.50 1.29
N ALA A 175 -1.72 -8.92 0.53
CA ALA A 175 -1.61 -10.01 -0.44
C ALA A 175 -0.83 -9.65 -1.69
N ALA A 176 -0.68 -8.36 -1.99
CA ALA A 176 0.05 -7.85 -3.15
C ALA A 176 1.54 -7.60 -2.86
N SER A 177 1.96 -7.64 -1.59
CA SER A 177 3.34 -7.40 -1.18
C SER A 177 4.26 -8.62 -1.39
N SER A 178 5.56 -8.39 -1.54
CA SER A 178 6.57 -9.43 -1.35
C SER A 178 6.47 -9.96 0.09
N GLY A 179 6.65 -11.28 0.29
CA GLY A 179 6.41 -11.88 1.61
C GLY A 179 4.93 -11.84 2.03
N SER A 180 4.00 -11.97 1.06
CA SER A 180 2.56 -11.81 1.26
C SER A 180 1.99 -12.66 2.39
N ASN A 181 2.53 -13.85 2.65
CA ASN A 181 2.07 -14.70 3.76
C ASN A 181 2.35 -14.06 5.13
N TRP A 182 3.52 -13.44 5.32
CA TRP A 182 3.84 -12.69 6.53
C TRP A 182 2.97 -11.45 6.68
N ALA A 183 2.80 -10.69 5.59
CA ALA A 183 1.96 -9.52 5.58
C ALA A 183 0.49 -9.85 5.90
N ILE A 184 -0.06 -10.92 5.30
CA ILE A 184 -1.41 -11.43 5.60
C ILE A 184 -1.50 -11.90 7.06
N LEU A 185 -0.47 -12.57 7.58
CA LEU A 185 -0.44 -13.01 8.98
C LEU A 185 -0.46 -11.83 9.96
N PHE A 186 0.34 -10.79 9.71
CA PHE A 186 0.36 -9.59 10.55
C PHE A 186 -0.98 -8.86 10.52
N ASP A 187 -1.57 -8.69 9.34
CA ASP A 187 -2.89 -8.06 9.16
C ASP A 187 -4.00 -8.88 9.83
N LEU A 188 -3.98 -10.22 9.69
CA LEU A 188 -4.91 -11.14 10.34
C LEU A 188 -4.83 -11.04 11.87
N VAL A 189 -3.63 -11.12 12.43
CA VAL A 189 -3.41 -11.04 13.89
C VAL A 189 -3.82 -9.68 14.42
N HIS A 190 -3.51 -8.60 13.69
CA HIS A 190 -3.94 -7.25 14.00
C HIS A 190 -5.46 -7.12 14.01
N GLY A 191 -6.12 -7.60 12.96
CA GLY A 191 -7.57 -7.60 12.82
C GLY A 191 -8.27 -8.39 13.93
N ILE A 192 -7.80 -9.60 14.25
CA ILE A 192 -8.34 -10.43 15.34
C ILE A 192 -8.21 -9.71 16.68
N ALA A 193 -7.02 -9.16 17.00
CA ALA A 193 -6.81 -8.43 18.25
C ALA A 193 -7.71 -7.22 18.36
N ALA A 194 -7.87 -6.46 17.28
CA ALA A 194 -8.72 -5.27 17.23
C ALA A 194 -10.21 -5.59 17.46
N VAL A 195 -10.75 -6.56 16.71
CA VAL A 195 -12.19 -6.90 16.82
C VAL A 195 -12.53 -7.56 18.15
N LEU A 196 -11.61 -8.34 18.74
CA LEU A 196 -11.79 -8.93 20.07
C LEU A 196 -11.78 -7.85 21.17
N TRP A 197 -10.80 -6.93 21.12
CA TRP A 197 -10.69 -5.90 22.14
C TRP A 197 -11.89 -4.94 22.10
N ILE A 198 -12.10 -4.25 20.99
CA ILE A 198 -13.16 -3.24 20.88
C ILE A 198 -14.55 -3.87 20.92
N GLY A 199 -14.72 -5.07 20.32
CA GLY A 199 -15.97 -5.82 20.39
C GLY A 199 -16.34 -6.20 21.83
N ALA A 200 -15.37 -6.65 22.62
CA ALA A 200 -15.60 -6.96 24.03
C ALA A 200 -15.87 -5.71 24.88
N VAL A 201 -15.20 -4.58 24.63
CA VAL A 201 -15.50 -3.28 25.28
C VAL A 201 -16.93 -2.85 24.97
N LEU A 202 -17.34 -2.90 23.70
CA LEU A 202 -18.69 -2.57 23.27
C LEU A 202 -19.74 -3.49 23.94
N GLY A 203 -19.50 -4.79 23.88
CA GLY A 203 -20.40 -5.79 24.48
C GLY A 203 -20.51 -5.63 26.00
N LEU A 204 -19.40 -5.34 26.67
CA LEU A 204 -19.38 -5.05 28.11
C LEU A 204 -20.20 -3.81 28.44
N ALA A 205 -20.01 -2.71 27.71
CA ALA A 205 -20.73 -1.46 27.90
C ALA A 205 -22.25 -1.61 27.65
N LEU A 206 -22.62 -2.35 26.60
CA LEU A 206 -24.03 -2.64 26.28
C LEU A 206 -24.70 -3.56 27.32
N THR A 207 -24.02 -4.63 27.73
CA THR A 207 -24.52 -5.56 28.76
C THR A 207 -24.78 -4.81 30.08
N ALA A 208 -23.89 -3.94 30.44
CA ALA A 208 -24.03 -3.13 31.64
C ALA A 208 -25.19 -2.14 31.60
N ARG A 209 -25.40 -1.53 30.45
CA ARG A 209 -26.50 -0.57 30.26
C ARG A 209 -27.88 -1.26 30.31
N LEU A 210 -27.95 -2.50 29.78
CA LEU A 210 -29.18 -3.28 29.69
C LEU A 210 -29.51 -4.06 30.98
N ALA A 211 -28.50 -4.53 31.72
CA ALA A 211 -28.68 -5.38 32.91
C ALA A 211 -29.02 -4.62 34.21
N GLY A 212 -29.02 -3.29 34.21
CA GLY A 212 -29.35 -2.48 35.37
C GLY A 212 -28.39 -2.66 36.54
N LYS A 213 -28.88 -2.46 37.79
CA LYS A 213 -28.07 -2.41 39.02
C LYS A 213 -27.44 -3.75 39.46
N ASN A 214 -27.69 -4.85 38.80
CA ASN A 214 -27.12 -6.16 39.14
C ASN A 214 -25.75 -6.35 38.50
N ALA A 215 -24.82 -5.52 38.91
CA ALA A 215 -23.51 -5.44 38.32
C ALA A 215 -22.60 -6.57 38.78
N ARG A 216 -22.46 -7.59 37.97
CA ARG A 216 -21.38 -8.59 38.04
C ARG A 216 -20.08 -8.09 37.34
N TYR A 217 -19.96 -6.77 37.19
CA TYR A 217 -18.74 -6.10 36.71
C TYR A 217 -17.51 -6.49 37.53
N ARG A 218 -17.66 -6.62 38.85
CA ARG A 218 -16.56 -7.01 39.73
C ARG A 218 -15.96 -8.37 39.37
N GLU A 219 -16.78 -9.28 38.89
CA GLU A 219 -16.31 -10.62 38.48
C GLU A 219 -15.58 -10.59 37.10
N LEU A 220 -16.13 -9.82 36.15
CA LEU A 220 -15.60 -9.76 34.77
C LEU A 220 -14.33 -8.93 34.64
N MET A 221 -14.22 -7.83 35.39
CA MET A 221 -13.14 -6.85 35.27
C MET A 221 -11.72 -7.42 35.38
N PRO A 222 -11.38 -8.34 36.31
CA PRO A 222 -10.01 -8.86 36.39
C PRO A 222 -9.63 -9.70 35.16
N ARG A 223 -10.57 -10.53 34.68
CA ARG A 223 -10.34 -11.41 33.50
C ARG A 223 -10.31 -10.60 32.21
N PHE A 224 -11.25 -9.66 32.05
CA PHE A 224 -11.30 -8.74 30.92
C PHE A 224 -10.05 -7.86 30.84
N GLY A 225 -9.63 -7.26 31.96
CA GLY A 225 -8.46 -6.38 31.97
C GLY A 225 -7.15 -7.10 31.60
N LEU A 226 -7.01 -8.40 31.90
CA LEU A 226 -5.87 -9.21 31.44
C LEU A 226 -5.94 -9.43 29.94
N ALA A 227 -7.08 -9.90 29.45
CA ALA A 227 -7.28 -10.18 28.04
C ALA A 227 -7.15 -8.91 27.20
N ALA A 228 -7.75 -7.78 27.62
CA ALA A 228 -7.64 -6.50 26.93
C ALA A 228 -6.17 -6.02 26.86
N SER A 229 -5.41 -6.13 27.96
CA SER A 229 -3.99 -5.76 27.95
C SER A 229 -3.17 -6.58 26.98
N LEU A 230 -3.43 -7.89 26.89
CA LEU A 230 -2.77 -8.78 25.92
C LEU A 230 -3.16 -8.42 24.49
N LEU A 231 -4.45 -8.18 24.23
CA LEU A 231 -4.95 -7.82 22.90
C LEU A 231 -4.39 -6.47 22.42
N VAL A 232 -4.34 -5.46 23.30
CA VAL A 232 -3.72 -4.16 22.98
C VAL A 232 -2.24 -4.32 22.67
N PHE A 233 -1.53 -5.16 23.42
CA PHE A 233 -0.13 -5.48 23.15
C PHE A 233 0.05 -6.11 21.76
N VAL A 234 -0.72 -7.16 21.44
CA VAL A 234 -0.69 -7.83 20.14
C VAL A 234 -1.06 -6.85 19.02
N LEU A 235 -2.05 -5.98 19.27
CA LEU A 235 -2.48 -4.95 18.32
C LEU A 235 -1.36 -3.97 17.99
N LEU A 236 -0.67 -3.45 18.99
CA LEU A 236 0.43 -2.52 18.80
C LEU A 236 1.60 -3.18 18.06
N ALA A 237 1.97 -4.40 18.46
CA ALA A 237 3.04 -5.16 17.84
C ALA A 237 2.76 -5.45 16.36
N SER A 238 1.61 -6.08 16.08
CA SER A 238 1.23 -6.43 14.71
C SER A 238 0.99 -5.20 13.83
N GLY A 239 0.40 -4.13 14.40
CA GLY A 239 0.16 -2.88 13.68
C GLY A 239 1.45 -2.17 13.28
N THR A 240 2.48 -2.22 14.14
CA THR A 240 3.79 -1.67 13.79
C THR A 240 4.47 -2.49 12.70
N LEU A 241 4.40 -3.83 12.77
CA LEU A 241 4.91 -4.70 11.71
C LEU A 241 4.18 -4.45 10.38
N SER A 242 2.85 -4.34 10.40
CA SER A 242 2.07 -3.97 9.19
C SER A 242 2.46 -2.59 8.67
N GLY A 243 2.75 -1.63 9.56
CA GLY A 243 3.22 -0.29 9.18
C GLY A 243 4.53 -0.33 8.40
N PHE A 244 5.51 -1.13 8.84
CA PHE A 244 6.76 -1.33 8.11
C PHE A 244 6.57 -2.04 6.75
N VAL A 245 5.57 -2.91 6.64
CA VAL A 245 5.25 -3.57 5.36
C VAL A 245 4.67 -2.58 4.35
N GLU A 246 3.80 -1.66 4.80
CA GLU A 246 3.00 -0.81 3.92
C GLU A 246 3.64 0.57 3.65
N VAL A 247 4.48 1.07 4.56
CA VAL A 247 5.12 2.39 4.45
C VAL A 247 6.61 2.22 4.19
N ASP A 248 7.04 2.59 2.99
CA ASP A 248 8.42 2.48 2.52
C ASP A 248 9.29 3.69 2.89
N ALA A 249 8.69 4.87 3.11
CA ALA A 249 9.39 6.09 3.48
C ALA A 249 8.54 7.01 4.36
N VAL A 250 9.17 7.59 5.40
CA VAL A 250 8.49 8.50 6.36
C VAL A 250 7.87 9.72 5.67
N ARG A 251 8.52 10.26 4.62
CA ARG A 251 7.99 11.40 3.86
C ARG A 251 6.61 11.12 3.26
N ARG A 252 6.34 9.87 2.85
CA ARG A 252 5.05 9.46 2.25
C ARG A 252 3.87 9.50 3.23
N LEU A 253 4.15 9.59 4.54
CA LEU A 253 3.10 9.81 5.53
C LEU A 253 2.41 11.17 5.35
N THR A 254 3.10 12.18 4.81
CA THR A 254 2.57 13.52 4.57
C THR A 254 2.29 13.83 3.10
N GLU A 255 2.82 13.02 2.18
CA GLU A 255 2.68 13.25 0.72
C GLU A 255 1.53 12.45 0.11
N THR A 256 1.00 11.43 0.79
CA THR A 256 -0.01 10.52 0.23
C THR A 256 -1.31 10.53 1.04
N ARG A 257 -2.42 10.21 0.38
CA ARG A 257 -3.73 10.03 1.07
C ARG A 257 -3.69 8.86 2.05
N TYR A 258 -2.99 7.79 1.70
CA TYR A 258 -2.75 6.66 2.62
C TYR A 258 -2.07 7.16 3.90
N GLY A 259 -0.97 7.92 3.76
CA GLY A 259 -0.22 8.45 4.89
C GLY A 259 -1.07 9.35 5.79
N TRP A 260 -1.81 10.29 5.23
CA TRP A 260 -2.74 11.14 6.00
C TRP A 260 -3.83 10.34 6.72
N THR A 261 -4.39 9.31 6.07
CA THR A 261 -5.39 8.44 6.69
C THR A 261 -4.78 7.61 7.83
N LEU A 262 -3.54 7.13 7.65
CA LEU A 262 -2.80 6.42 8.70
C LEU A 262 -2.50 7.35 9.88
N LEU A 263 -2.06 8.59 9.65
CA LEU A 263 -1.83 9.58 10.69
C LEU A 263 -3.13 9.91 11.45
N ALA A 264 -4.25 10.05 10.76
CA ALA A 264 -5.56 10.26 11.39
C ALA A 264 -5.96 9.05 12.25
N LYS A 265 -5.74 7.82 11.78
CA LYS A 265 -5.95 6.59 12.55
C LYS A 265 -5.09 6.57 13.81
N LEU A 266 -3.80 6.93 13.72
CA LEU A 266 -2.90 7.00 14.87
C LEU A 266 -3.29 8.11 15.84
N ALA A 267 -3.73 9.27 15.35
CA ALA A 267 -4.24 10.36 16.18
C ALA A 267 -5.49 9.96 16.99
N LEU A 268 -6.37 9.14 16.42
CA LEU A 268 -7.53 8.57 17.13
C LEU A 268 -7.13 7.47 18.13
N LEU A 269 -6.06 6.73 17.84
CA LEU A 269 -5.57 5.66 18.71
C LEU A 269 -5.04 6.21 20.04
N VAL A 270 -4.41 7.39 20.06
CA VAL A 270 -3.85 7.99 21.28
C VAL A 270 -4.92 8.22 22.35
N PRO A 271 -6.02 8.95 22.11
CA PRO A 271 -7.08 9.11 23.11
C PRO A 271 -7.78 7.78 23.43
N LEU A 272 -7.93 6.87 22.48
CA LEU A 272 -8.48 5.54 22.71
C LEU A 272 -7.65 4.77 23.75
N LEU A 273 -6.33 4.72 23.57
CA LEU A 273 -5.42 4.08 24.54
C LEU A 273 -5.41 4.80 25.89
N GLY A 274 -5.54 6.13 25.91
CA GLY A 274 -5.65 6.92 27.12
C GLY A 274 -6.90 6.55 27.96
N VAL A 275 -8.04 6.43 27.30
CA VAL A 275 -9.30 6.00 27.95
C VAL A 275 -9.21 4.54 28.41
N ALA A 276 -8.66 3.65 27.59
CA ALA A 276 -8.43 2.25 27.94
C ALA A 276 -7.51 2.10 29.16
N ALA A 277 -6.41 2.85 29.20
CA ALA A 277 -5.48 2.87 30.34
C ALA A 277 -6.16 3.42 31.60
N TYR A 278 -6.97 4.48 31.50
CA TYR A 278 -7.77 4.99 32.59
C TYR A 278 -8.73 3.92 33.12
N ASN A 279 -9.50 3.27 32.26
CA ASN A 279 -10.44 2.21 32.62
C ASN A 279 -9.73 1.04 33.31
N ALA A 280 -8.59 0.60 32.78
CA ALA A 280 -7.82 -0.52 33.30
C ALA A 280 -7.18 -0.22 34.66
N ARG A 281 -6.75 1.02 34.91
CA ARG A 281 -5.96 1.36 36.11
C ARG A 281 -6.78 1.98 37.23
N TRP A 282 -7.62 2.96 36.93
CA TRP A 282 -8.41 3.69 37.93
C TRP A 282 -9.88 3.27 37.94
N GLY A 283 -10.51 3.14 36.79
CA GLY A 283 -11.92 2.73 36.67
C GLY A 283 -12.18 1.39 37.34
N ARG A 284 -11.36 0.39 37.04
CA ARG A 284 -11.44 -0.93 37.66
C ARG A 284 -11.26 -0.88 39.21
N ARG A 285 -10.22 -0.17 39.69
CA ARG A 285 -9.95 -0.06 41.14
C ARG A 285 -11.09 0.61 41.88
N ALA A 286 -11.70 1.65 41.30
CA ALA A 286 -12.83 2.33 41.90
C ALA A 286 -14.06 1.42 42.02
N VAL A 287 -14.31 0.56 41.05
CA VAL A 287 -15.38 -0.45 41.08
C VAL A 287 -15.06 -1.54 42.09
N GLU A 288 -13.83 -2.04 42.15
CA GLU A 288 -13.37 -3.05 43.12
C GLU A 288 -13.48 -2.51 44.56
N ALA A 289 -13.17 -1.22 44.78
CA ALA A 289 -13.29 -0.53 46.07
C ALA A 289 -14.73 -0.19 46.46
N GLY A 290 -15.71 -0.41 45.57
CA GLY A 290 -17.10 -0.06 45.85
C GLY A 290 -17.39 1.43 45.88
N THR A 291 -16.58 2.26 45.23
CA THR A 291 -16.75 3.74 45.21
C THR A 291 -18.12 4.11 44.63
N PRO A 292 -18.93 4.97 45.27
CA PRO A 292 -20.23 5.37 44.77
C PRO A 292 -20.15 5.97 43.36
N GLY A 293 -20.97 5.47 42.43
CA GLY A 293 -21.02 5.94 41.04
C GLY A 293 -19.88 5.46 40.14
N ALA A 294 -18.90 4.67 40.63
CA ALA A 294 -17.78 4.16 39.84
C ALA A 294 -18.24 3.30 38.67
N GLU A 295 -19.26 2.45 38.87
CA GLU A 295 -19.81 1.60 37.79
C GLU A 295 -20.42 2.44 36.67
N ARG A 296 -21.22 3.47 36.98
CA ARG A 296 -21.78 4.37 35.95
C ARG A 296 -20.70 5.13 35.18
N ARG A 297 -19.65 5.55 35.90
CA ARG A 297 -18.50 6.23 35.27
C ARG A 297 -17.77 5.27 34.32
N LEU A 298 -17.50 4.04 34.75
CA LEU A 298 -16.84 3.03 33.93
C LEU A 298 -17.66 2.70 32.68
N VAL A 299 -19.00 2.56 32.78
CA VAL A 299 -19.86 2.36 31.60
C VAL A 299 -19.76 3.52 30.64
N ARG A 300 -19.78 4.77 31.13
CA ARG A 300 -19.64 5.96 30.24
C ARG A 300 -18.30 6.01 29.56
N THR A 301 -17.21 5.77 30.28
CA THR A 301 -15.86 5.76 29.69
C THR A 301 -15.66 4.58 28.75
N SER A 302 -16.26 3.41 29.02
CA SER A 302 -16.24 2.27 28.06
C SER A 302 -17.06 2.55 26.78
N LEU A 303 -18.14 3.34 26.87
CA LEU A 303 -18.86 3.79 25.67
C LEU A 303 -18.03 4.80 24.86
N VAL A 304 -17.28 5.69 25.51
CA VAL A 304 -16.33 6.58 24.84
C VAL A 304 -15.22 5.76 24.17
N GLU A 305 -14.67 4.76 24.87
CA GLU A 305 -13.67 3.82 24.34
C GLU A 305 -14.21 3.09 23.11
N ALA A 306 -15.43 2.56 23.16
CA ALA A 306 -16.08 1.89 22.02
C ALA A 306 -16.33 2.85 20.85
N GLY A 307 -16.74 4.10 21.13
CA GLY A 307 -16.95 5.13 20.12
C GLY A 307 -15.66 5.54 19.40
N LEU A 308 -14.57 5.76 20.16
CA LEU A 308 -13.24 6.00 19.61
C LEU A 308 -12.75 4.80 18.81
N GLY A 309 -12.98 3.57 19.30
CA GLY A 309 -12.69 2.35 18.58
C GLY A 309 -13.43 2.26 17.25
N ALA A 310 -14.72 2.60 17.23
CA ALA A 310 -15.51 2.66 16.01
C ALA A 310 -14.93 3.69 15.00
N ALA A 311 -14.51 4.86 15.48
CA ALA A 311 -13.85 5.86 14.63
C ALA A 311 -12.53 5.34 14.05
N VAL A 312 -11.72 4.63 14.85
CA VAL A 312 -10.49 3.96 14.35
C VAL A 312 -10.83 2.93 13.28
N PHE A 313 -11.92 2.17 13.42
CA PHE A 313 -12.35 1.20 12.42
C PHE A 313 -12.84 1.87 11.12
N VAL A 314 -13.50 3.02 11.19
CA VAL A 314 -13.85 3.81 10.00
C VAL A 314 -12.59 4.30 9.29
N ALA A 315 -11.61 4.84 10.03
CA ALA A 315 -10.33 5.23 9.47
C ALA A 315 -9.58 4.03 8.85
N ALA A 316 -9.64 2.84 9.46
CA ALA A 316 -9.10 1.62 8.89
C ALA A 316 -9.83 1.20 7.60
N ALA A 317 -11.16 1.33 7.54
CA ALA A 317 -11.93 1.07 6.33
C ALA A 317 -11.56 2.05 5.20
N MET A 318 -11.32 3.32 5.51
CA MET A 318 -10.81 4.30 4.53
C MET A 318 -9.40 3.92 4.06
N LEU A 319 -8.50 3.56 4.98
CA LEU A 319 -7.12 3.19 4.67
C LEU A 319 -7.04 2.05 3.65
N THR A 320 -7.93 1.06 3.77
CA THR A 320 -7.98 -0.08 2.83
C THR A 320 -8.52 0.27 1.44
N GLN A 321 -9.04 1.47 1.24
CA GLN A 321 -9.52 1.97 -0.06
C GLN A 321 -8.54 2.95 -0.72
N THR A 322 -7.46 3.33 -0.02
CA THR A 322 -6.40 4.19 -0.55
C THR A 322 -5.26 3.33 -1.09
N THR A 323 -4.56 3.81 -2.11
CA THR A 323 -3.40 3.11 -2.67
C THR A 323 -2.28 3.06 -1.64
N ALA A 324 -1.76 1.86 -1.32
CA ALA A 324 -0.64 1.71 -0.39
C ALA A 324 0.58 2.49 -0.89
N THR A 325 1.31 3.15 0.02
CA THR A 325 2.48 3.99 -0.34
C THR A 325 3.53 3.24 -1.13
N LYS A 326 3.75 1.97 -0.79
CA LYS A 326 4.67 1.06 -1.46
C LYS A 326 4.31 0.76 -2.93
N SER A 327 3.02 0.89 -3.29
CA SER A 327 2.55 0.71 -4.66
C SER A 327 2.73 1.98 -5.51
N ILE A 328 3.07 3.10 -4.87
CA ILE A 328 3.37 4.35 -5.57
C ILE A 328 4.84 4.28 -5.95
N VAL A 329 5.11 3.92 -7.19
CA VAL A 329 6.47 3.96 -7.75
C VAL A 329 6.90 5.43 -7.80
N ASP A 330 7.98 5.80 -7.09
CA ASP A 330 8.69 7.05 -7.34
C ASP A 330 9.25 6.94 -8.77
N MET A 331 8.49 7.42 -9.73
CA MET A 331 9.01 7.53 -11.08
C MET A 331 10.08 8.62 -11.06
N PRO A 332 11.30 8.36 -11.56
CA PRO A 332 12.24 9.43 -11.81
C PRO A 332 11.49 10.48 -12.65
N GLU A 333 11.63 11.74 -12.29
CA GLU A 333 11.07 12.82 -13.09
C GLU A 333 11.61 12.66 -14.51
N SER A 334 10.73 12.32 -15.45
CA SER A 334 11.10 12.34 -16.86
C SER A 334 11.55 13.76 -17.15
N ARG A 335 12.71 13.92 -17.80
CA ARG A 335 13.19 15.26 -18.13
C ARG A 335 12.24 15.89 -19.14
N PRO A 336 11.64 17.06 -18.82
CA PRO A 336 10.85 17.78 -19.80
C PRO A 336 11.67 17.99 -21.09
N PHE A 337 11.04 17.82 -22.23
CA PHE A 337 11.65 18.19 -23.50
C PHE A 337 11.49 19.70 -23.66
N GLN A 338 12.57 20.39 -23.99
CA GLN A 338 12.55 21.81 -24.30
C GLN A 338 13.56 22.08 -25.40
N GLU A 339 13.07 22.58 -26.52
CA GLU A 339 13.89 22.93 -27.68
C GLU A 339 13.30 24.18 -28.37
N THR A 340 14.17 25.01 -28.94
CA THR A 340 13.77 26.20 -29.69
C THR A 340 14.37 26.10 -31.10
N THR A 341 13.51 26.27 -32.10
CA THR A 341 13.91 26.25 -33.51
C THR A 341 13.48 27.54 -34.18
N GLN A 342 14.37 28.16 -34.94
CA GLN A 342 14.06 29.34 -35.75
C GLN A 342 13.50 28.93 -37.11
N VAL A 343 12.34 29.44 -37.45
CA VAL A 343 11.69 29.26 -38.76
C VAL A 343 11.26 30.61 -39.28
N SER A 344 11.82 30.98 -40.43
CA SER A 344 11.60 32.32 -41.03
C SER A 344 11.94 33.46 -40.05
N ASP A 345 10.98 34.25 -39.66
CA ASP A 345 11.08 35.37 -38.72
C ASP A 345 10.67 35.04 -37.29
N LEU A 346 10.36 33.74 -37.01
CA LEU A 346 9.91 33.28 -35.69
C LEU A 346 10.94 32.36 -35.04
N ASN A 347 11.11 32.51 -33.74
CA ASN A 347 11.62 31.50 -32.85
C ASN A 347 10.44 30.77 -32.24
N VAL A 348 10.38 29.46 -32.45
CA VAL A 348 9.34 28.56 -31.93
C VAL A 348 9.99 27.71 -30.85
N ALA A 349 9.59 27.89 -29.60
CA ALA A 349 10.05 27.05 -28.48
C ALA A 349 8.95 26.05 -28.13
N LEU A 350 9.26 24.74 -28.17
CA LEU A 350 8.37 23.68 -27.75
C LEU A 350 8.82 23.12 -26.40
N ASN A 351 7.90 23.07 -25.45
CA ASN A 351 8.07 22.39 -24.17
C ASN A 351 7.06 21.25 -24.04
N VAL A 352 7.54 20.04 -23.68
CA VAL A 352 6.69 18.87 -23.39
C VAL A 352 7.01 18.36 -22.00
N ASP A 353 6.03 18.43 -21.10
CA ASP A 353 6.17 18.05 -19.69
C ASP A 353 5.05 17.05 -19.29
N PRO A 354 5.39 15.90 -18.73
CA PRO A 354 6.69 15.38 -18.27
C PRO A 354 7.53 14.65 -19.34
N ASN A 355 7.18 14.68 -20.62
CA ASN A 355 7.83 14.01 -21.75
C ASN A 355 7.92 12.47 -21.56
N ARG A 356 6.75 11.85 -21.45
CA ARG A 356 6.61 10.38 -21.31
C ARG A 356 5.46 9.86 -22.16
N THR A 357 5.40 8.55 -22.35
CA THR A 357 4.22 7.94 -22.97
C THR A 357 2.97 8.22 -22.15
N GLY A 358 1.90 8.63 -22.82
CA GLY A 358 0.62 8.99 -22.21
C GLY A 358 0.42 10.50 -22.07
N LEU A 359 -0.12 10.93 -20.93
CA LEU A 359 -0.53 12.33 -20.72
C LEU A 359 0.68 13.25 -20.57
N ASN A 360 0.74 14.28 -21.42
CA ASN A 360 1.70 15.38 -21.38
C ASN A 360 0.99 16.73 -21.50
N SER A 361 1.64 17.74 -20.94
CA SER A 361 1.35 19.16 -21.22
C SER A 361 2.28 19.64 -22.32
N TYR A 362 1.74 20.33 -23.27
CA TYR A 362 2.46 20.91 -24.40
C TYR A 362 2.34 22.42 -24.31
N ARG A 363 3.48 23.11 -24.39
CA ARG A 363 3.53 24.57 -24.42
C ARG A 363 4.38 25.00 -25.59
N VAL A 364 3.90 25.97 -26.36
CA VAL A 364 4.63 26.62 -27.45
C VAL A 364 4.71 28.10 -27.15
N GLU A 365 5.94 28.62 -27.11
CA GLU A 365 6.23 30.04 -26.98
C GLU A 365 6.75 30.56 -28.31
N LEU A 366 6.14 31.67 -28.79
CA LEU A 366 6.46 32.31 -30.08
C LEU A 366 7.08 33.66 -29.83
N THR A 367 8.31 33.87 -30.32
CA THR A 367 8.99 35.16 -30.30
C THR A 367 9.51 35.51 -31.68
N ASP A 368 9.68 36.79 -31.98
CA ASP A 368 10.41 37.26 -33.14
C ASP A 368 11.93 37.13 -32.97
N THR A 369 12.69 37.51 -33.98
CA THR A 369 14.15 37.48 -33.94
C THR A 369 14.76 38.46 -32.94
N SER A 370 13.98 39.42 -32.40
CA SER A 370 14.38 40.36 -31.36
C SER A 370 14.06 39.84 -29.95
N GLY A 371 13.34 38.69 -29.82
CA GLY A 371 12.87 38.11 -28.57
C GLY A 371 11.52 38.68 -28.09
N SER A 372 10.83 39.47 -28.93
CA SER A 372 9.50 40.00 -28.59
C SER A 372 8.41 38.97 -28.86
N PRO A 373 7.38 38.84 -27.97
CA PRO A 373 6.29 37.89 -28.17
C PRO A 373 5.51 38.15 -29.46
N VAL A 374 5.13 37.07 -30.16
CA VAL A 374 4.35 37.13 -31.41
C VAL A 374 3.06 36.36 -31.25
N ASP A 375 1.93 37.00 -31.49
CA ASP A 375 0.62 36.37 -31.51
C ASP A 375 0.37 35.58 -32.80
N ALA A 376 -0.41 34.50 -32.66
CA ALA A 376 -0.85 33.67 -33.76
C ALA A 376 -2.37 33.42 -33.71
N GLU A 377 -3.00 33.28 -34.87
CA GLU A 377 -4.43 32.93 -34.98
C GLU A 377 -4.65 31.46 -34.55
N ARG A 378 -3.67 30.59 -34.83
CA ARG A 378 -3.73 29.17 -34.48
C ARG A 378 -2.33 28.59 -34.39
N VAL A 379 -2.12 27.78 -33.33
CA VAL A 379 -0.95 26.92 -33.19
C VAL A 379 -1.45 25.48 -33.12
N ARG A 380 -0.99 24.64 -34.06
CA ARG A 380 -1.35 23.22 -34.14
C ARG A 380 -0.11 22.35 -34.05
N LEU A 381 -0.19 21.31 -33.19
CA LEU A 381 0.80 20.25 -33.12
C LEU A 381 0.32 19.04 -33.92
N THR A 382 1.18 18.50 -34.79
CA THR A 382 0.96 17.23 -35.47
C THR A 382 2.02 16.24 -35.01
N PHE A 383 1.58 15.12 -34.42
CA PHE A 383 2.44 14.10 -33.87
C PHE A 383 2.59 12.94 -34.86
N ARG A 384 3.81 12.66 -35.32
CA ARG A 384 4.12 11.56 -36.24
C ARG A 384 5.11 10.59 -35.57
N TYR A 385 4.70 9.32 -35.44
CA TYR A 385 5.58 8.27 -34.96
C TYR A 385 6.54 7.84 -36.06
N GLN A 386 7.86 7.94 -35.81
CA GLN A 386 8.89 7.72 -36.82
C GLN A 386 9.30 6.26 -36.96
N ASP A 387 9.21 5.47 -35.90
CA ASP A 387 9.66 4.07 -35.91
C ASP A 387 8.69 3.12 -36.65
N ASP A 388 7.44 3.57 -36.91
CA ASP A 388 6.47 2.84 -37.70
C ASP A 388 5.56 3.81 -38.49
N PRO A 389 5.87 4.05 -39.80
CA PRO A 389 5.10 4.98 -40.63
C PRO A 389 3.65 4.54 -40.89
N THR A 390 3.29 3.29 -40.59
CA THR A 390 1.89 2.82 -40.72
C THR A 390 0.97 3.42 -39.66
N LYS A 391 1.54 3.99 -38.60
CA LYS A 391 0.78 4.71 -37.55
C LYS A 391 0.41 6.09 -38.08
N GLY A 392 -0.86 6.35 -38.19
CA GLY A 392 -1.36 7.65 -38.61
C GLY A 392 -0.97 8.78 -37.65
N PRO A 393 -0.85 10.01 -38.13
CA PRO A 393 -0.60 11.18 -37.29
C PRO A 393 -1.80 11.51 -36.40
N SER A 394 -1.55 12.25 -35.33
CA SER A 394 -2.59 12.85 -34.50
C SER A 394 -2.34 14.35 -34.33
N ASN A 395 -3.38 15.13 -34.14
CA ASN A 395 -3.31 16.59 -34.08
C ASN A 395 -3.82 17.10 -32.72
N LEU A 396 -3.22 18.20 -32.27
CA LEU A 396 -3.67 19.00 -31.12
C LEU A 396 -3.59 20.48 -31.47
N THR A 397 -4.72 21.17 -31.40
CA THR A 397 -4.75 22.65 -31.49
C THR A 397 -4.57 23.22 -30.09
N LEU A 398 -3.53 24.02 -29.90
CA LEU A 398 -3.25 24.67 -28.63
C LEU A 398 -4.16 25.85 -28.39
N GLN A 399 -4.45 26.14 -27.14
CA GLN A 399 -5.21 27.32 -26.70
C GLN A 399 -4.23 28.43 -26.35
N PRO A 400 -4.58 29.69 -26.65
CA PRO A 400 -3.77 30.83 -26.24
C PRO A 400 -3.68 30.92 -24.71
N GLY A 401 -2.49 31.21 -24.19
CA GLY A 401 -2.22 31.44 -22.79
C GLY A 401 -2.62 32.84 -22.32
N ALA A 402 -2.21 33.17 -21.09
CA ALA A 402 -2.48 34.49 -20.51
C ALA A 402 -1.54 35.58 -21.07
N GLU A 403 -0.38 35.19 -21.56
CA GLU A 403 0.65 36.06 -22.12
C GLU A 403 0.62 35.96 -23.64
N SER A 404 0.91 37.08 -24.32
CA SER A 404 1.03 37.12 -25.78
C SER A 404 2.15 36.15 -26.23
N GLY A 405 1.91 35.39 -27.30
CA GLY A 405 2.85 34.43 -27.83
C GLY A 405 2.91 33.09 -27.08
N ASP A 406 2.16 32.88 -25.97
CA ASP A 406 2.10 31.62 -25.23
C ASP A 406 0.87 30.81 -25.64
N PHE A 407 1.09 29.54 -25.99
CA PHE A 407 0.04 28.59 -26.39
C PHE A 407 0.22 27.27 -25.63
N SER A 408 -0.87 26.73 -25.09
CA SER A 408 -0.78 25.50 -24.30
C SER A 408 -1.92 24.51 -24.57
N GLY A 409 -1.66 23.23 -24.30
CA GLY A 409 -2.63 22.15 -24.38
C GLY A 409 -2.17 20.91 -23.65
N GLN A 410 -3.07 19.98 -23.41
CA GLN A 410 -2.74 18.71 -22.74
C GLN A 410 -3.36 17.56 -23.51
N GLY A 411 -2.69 16.41 -23.47
CA GLY A 411 -3.25 15.19 -24.01
C GLY A 411 -2.24 14.04 -24.09
N PRO A 412 -2.73 12.81 -24.29
CA PRO A 412 -1.90 11.62 -24.39
C PRO A 412 -1.48 11.33 -25.84
N PHE A 413 -0.88 12.30 -26.52
CA PHE A 413 -0.53 12.19 -27.95
C PHE A 413 0.75 11.39 -28.21
N LEU A 414 1.69 11.36 -27.27
CA LEU A 414 2.88 10.52 -27.30
C LEU A 414 2.52 9.13 -26.74
N THR A 415 1.97 8.24 -27.58
CA THR A 415 1.34 6.99 -27.16
C THR A 415 2.27 5.79 -27.06
N LEU A 416 3.39 5.84 -27.75
CA LEU A 416 4.36 4.75 -27.87
C LEU A 416 5.75 5.23 -27.48
N GLU A 417 6.58 4.31 -27.00
CA GLU A 417 8.02 4.52 -26.84
C GLU A 417 8.68 4.60 -28.21
N GLY A 418 9.70 5.42 -28.36
CA GLY A 418 10.43 5.58 -29.60
C GLY A 418 10.49 7.02 -30.10
N GLN A 419 10.83 7.20 -31.36
CA GLN A 419 11.06 8.50 -31.96
C GLN A 419 9.77 9.09 -32.52
N TRP A 420 9.46 10.30 -32.07
CA TRP A 420 8.33 11.09 -32.56
C TRP A 420 8.83 12.37 -33.23
N ARG A 421 8.21 12.74 -34.35
CA ARG A 421 8.33 14.08 -34.91
C ARG A 421 7.07 14.88 -34.58
N VAL A 422 7.27 15.99 -33.91
CA VAL A 422 6.21 16.95 -33.58
C VAL A 422 6.36 18.13 -34.52
N GLU A 423 5.39 18.30 -35.39
CA GLU A 423 5.30 19.45 -36.32
C GLU A 423 4.48 20.53 -35.64
N VAL A 424 5.04 21.74 -35.49
CA VAL A 424 4.37 22.92 -34.93
C VAL A 424 4.01 23.84 -36.08
N GLU A 425 2.74 23.87 -36.47
CA GLU A 425 2.19 24.76 -37.48
C GLU A 425 1.69 26.03 -36.79
N VAL A 426 2.21 27.18 -37.21
CA VAL A 426 1.84 28.52 -36.68
C VAL A 426 1.18 29.31 -37.79
N ARG A 427 -0.11 29.62 -37.62
CA ARG A 427 -0.85 30.48 -38.51
C ARG A 427 -0.95 31.90 -37.96
N ARG A 428 -0.54 32.86 -38.79
CA ARG A 428 -0.61 34.30 -38.50
C ARG A 428 -1.39 35.04 -39.59
N ALA A 429 -1.98 36.16 -39.23
CA ALA A 429 -2.71 36.99 -40.18
C ALA A 429 -1.77 37.57 -41.26
N ASN A 430 -2.15 37.44 -42.51
CA ASN A 430 -1.47 38.02 -43.69
C ASN A 430 0.00 37.59 -43.91
N VAL A 431 0.42 36.47 -43.36
CA VAL A 431 1.75 35.89 -43.52
C VAL A 431 1.60 34.37 -43.78
N ASP A 432 2.52 33.79 -44.52
CA ASP A 432 2.53 32.36 -44.76
C ASP A 432 2.69 31.57 -43.46
N ASP A 433 2.04 30.39 -43.38
CA ASP A 433 2.12 29.50 -42.22
C ASP A 433 3.58 29.07 -41.98
N ALA A 434 4.07 29.21 -40.76
CA ALA A 434 5.38 28.72 -40.35
C ALA A 434 5.26 27.30 -39.77
N VAL A 435 6.17 26.38 -40.16
CA VAL A 435 6.18 25.02 -39.67
C VAL A 435 7.56 24.69 -39.08
N ALA A 436 7.60 24.44 -37.77
CA ALA A 436 8.79 23.97 -37.07
C ALA A 436 8.70 22.45 -36.80
N PHE A 437 9.84 21.77 -36.81
CA PHE A 437 9.93 20.34 -36.55
C PHE A 437 10.79 20.09 -35.32
N PHE A 438 10.28 19.21 -34.45
CA PHE A 438 10.96 18.78 -33.23
C PHE A 438 10.98 17.26 -33.17
N ASP A 439 12.15 16.69 -32.89
CA ASP A 439 12.31 15.26 -32.73
C ASP A 439 12.27 14.94 -31.22
N VAL A 440 11.14 14.41 -30.76
CA VAL A 440 10.83 14.14 -29.35
C VAL A 440 10.92 12.65 -29.07
N ARG A 441 11.59 12.28 -28.00
CA ARG A 441 11.64 10.89 -27.52
C ARG A 441 11.04 10.82 -26.11
N PRO A 442 9.77 10.43 -25.97
CA PRO A 442 9.14 10.30 -24.66
C PRO A 442 9.76 9.14 -23.89
N ALA A 443 9.91 9.30 -22.58
CA ALA A 443 10.19 8.19 -21.70
C ALA A 443 9.04 7.17 -21.78
N GLY A 444 9.37 5.89 -21.83
CA GLY A 444 8.39 4.81 -21.93
C GLY A 444 7.55 4.62 -20.67
N THR A 445 6.66 3.65 -20.71
CA THR A 445 5.94 3.19 -19.52
C THR A 445 6.92 2.48 -18.61
N PRO A 446 6.93 2.76 -17.28
CA PRO A 446 7.85 2.06 -16.40
C PRO A 446 7.59 0.56 -16.47
N VAL A 447 8.63 -0.20 -16.71
CA VAL A 447 8.56 -1.65 -16.56
C VAL A 447 8.36 -1.92 -15.08
N SER A 448 7.27 -2.58 -14.73
CA SER A 448 6.98 -2.94 -13.35
C SER A 448 8.16 -3.76 -12.80
N SER A 449 8.99 -3.10 -12.01
CA SER A 449 10.06 -3.74 -11.23
C SER A 449 9.51 -4.44 -9.98
N LEU A 450 8.18 -4.52 -9.85
CA LEU A 450 7.52 -5.21 -8.75
C LEU A 450 7.70 -6.72 -8.92
N ARG A 451 8.89 -7.19 -8.51
CA ARG A 451 9.09 -8.60 -8.28
C ARG A 451 8.07 -9.06 -7.25
N ARG A 452 7.28 -10.07 -7.59
CA ARG A 452 6.67 -10.92 -6.58
C ARG A 452 7.80 -11.75 -5.97
N GLY A 453 8.31 -11.30 -4.83
CA GLY A 453 9.10 -12.17 -3.98
C GLY A 453 8.32 -13.43 -3.63
N GLY A 454 8.97 -14.48 -3.17
CA GLY A 454 8.32 -15.66 -2.63
C GLY A 454 7.36 -15.27 -1.51
N ALA A 455 6.27 -16.02 -1.34
CA ALA A 455 5.23 -15.74 -0.35
C ALA A 455 5.74 -15.67 1.11
N TRP A 456 6.92 -16.19 1.37
CA TRP A 456 7.61 -16.16 2.66
C TRP A 456 8.89 -15.32 2.68
N ASP A 457 9.16 -14.55 1.62
CA ASP A 457 10.28 -13.63 1.62
C ASP A 457 10.11 -12.57 2.73
N ASN A 458 11.21 -11.88 3.07
CA ASN A 458 11.13 -10.79 4.04
C ASN A 458 10.11 -9.73 3.57
N PRO A 459 9.00 -9.51 4.31
CA PRO A 459 7.97 -8.56 3.92
C PRO A 459 8.42 -7.10 4.04
N THR A 460 9.56 -6.87 4.68
CA THR A 460 10.12 -5.55 4.96
C THR A 460 11.51 -5.43 4.31
N PRO A 461 11.62 -5.43 2.95
CA PRO A 461 12.89 -5.19 2.31
C PRO A 461 13.42 -3.83 2.74
N GLY A 462 14.61 -3.80 3.33
CA GLY A 462 15.20 -2.60 3.97
C GLY A 462 15.24 -2.64 5.49
N LEU A 463 14.52 -3.56 6.15
CA LEU A 463 14.74 -3.92 7.54
C LEU A 463 15.52 -5.23 7.60
N SER A 464 16.67 -5.21 8.26
CA SER A 464 17.42 -6.42 8.55
C SER A 464 16.67 -7.30 9.57
N TRP A 465 16.96 -8.59 9.61
CA TRP A 465 16.46 -9.49 10.64
C TRP A 465 16.84 -9.04 12.05
N ASN A 466 17.95 -8.30 12.20
CA ASN A 466 18.37 -7.71 13.48
C ASN A 466 17.43 -6.60 13.93
N GLU A 467 16.97 -5.73 13.01
CA GLU A 467 16.00 -4.68 13.33
C GLU A 467 14.63 -5.26 13.66
N LEU A 468 14.19 -6.28 12.92
CA LEU A 468 12.97 -7.01 13.24
C LEU A 468 13.08 -7.67 14.62
N GLY A 469 14.23 -8.30 14.91
CA GLY A 469 14.56 -8.87 16.22
C GLY A 469 14.57 -7.81 17.32
N GLY A 470 15.18 -6.65 17.06
CA GLY A 470 15.20 -5.50 17.97
C GLY A 470 13.80 -5.02 18.31
N PHE A 471 12.94 -4.91 17.32
CA PHE A 471 11.53 -4.55 17.52
C PHE A 471 10.78 -5.59 18.36
N ILE A 472 10.94 -6.88 18.07
CA ILE A 472 10.34 -7.98 18.86
C ILE A 472 10.79 -7.89 20.32
N VAL A 473 12.07 -7.64 20.56
CA VAL A 473 12.63 -7.51 21.91
C VAL A 473 12.06 -6.29 22.63
N LEU A 474 11.87 -5.14 21.98
CA LEU A 474 11.20 -3.97 22.54
C LEU A 474 9.76 -4.28 22.94
N VAL A 475 9.07 -5.04 22.10
CA VAL A 475 7.69 -5.48 22.32
C VAL A 475 7.62 -6.40 23.53
N ILE A 476 8.56 -7.35 23.70
CA ILE A 476 8.69 -8.20 24.90
C ILE A 476 8.98 -7.35 26.14
N GLY A 477 9.85 -6.35 26.03
CA GLY A 477 10.12 -5.38 27.10
C GLY A 477 8.86 -4.63 27.55
N LEU A 478 8.06 -4.15 26.63
CA LEU A 478 6.79 -3.48 26.91
C LEU A 478 5.79 -4.42 27.58
N ALA A 479 5.67 -5.66 27.12
CA ALA A 479 4.85 -6.70 27.76
C ALA A 479 5.29 -6.95 29.21
N SER A 480 6.59 -7.09 29.40
CA SER A 480 7.20 -7.28 30.71
C SER A 480 6.89 -6.09 31.65
N ALA A 481 7.00 -4.85 31.16
CA ALA A 481 6.67 -3.64 31.90
C ALA A 481 5.18 -3.62 32.35
N LEU A 482 4.28 -3.94 31.42
CA LEU A 482 2.83 -3.99 31.69
C LEU A 482 2.47 -5.10 32.71
N TRP A 483 3.19 -6.21 32.69
CA TRP A 483 2.94 -7.35 33.58
C TRP A 483 3.68 -7.25 34.92
N GLY A 484 4.72 -6.43 35.01
CA GLY A 484 5.58 -6.33 36.19
C GLY A 484 4.85 -5.95 37.48
N SER A 485 3.79 -5.16 37.39
CA SER A 485 2.94 -4.82 38.55
C SER A 485 2.20 -6.04 39.13
N ARG A 486 1.98 -7.08 38.35
CA ARG A 486 1.33 -8.33 38.80
C ARG A 486 2.34 -9.31 39.38
N LEU A 487 3.54 -9.38 38.83
CA LEU A 487 4.62 -10.22 39.35
C LEU A 487 5.09 -9.75 40.74
N LYS A 488 5.00 -8.47 41.06
CA LYS A 488 5.26 -7.94 42.42
C LYS A 488 4.37 -8.56 43.48
N ARG A 489 3.20 -9.10 43.14
CA ARG A 489 2.31 -9.81 44.07
C ARG A 489 2.86 -11.17 44.51
N PHE A 490 3.77 -11.76 43.75
CA PHE A 490 4.38 -13.06 44.04
C PHE A 490 5.73 -12.96 44.77
N GLY A 491 6.22 -11.72 45.03
CA GLY A 491 7.42 -11.46 45.81
C GLY A 491 8.25 -10.28 45.27
N LYS A 492 8.93 -9.58 46.16
CA LYS A 492 9.77 -8.41 45.80
C LYS A 492 10.88 -8.79 44.80
N HIS A 493 11.48 -9.97 44.93
CA HIS A 493 12.55 -10.45 44.05
C HIS A 493 12.07 -10.66 42.60
N LEU A 494 10.87 -11.20 42.41
CA LEU A 494 10.27 -11.34 41.08
C LEU A 494 9.98 -9.96 40.42
N GLY A 495 9.59 -8.98 41.24
CA GLY A 495 9.37 -7.61 40.75
C GLY A 495 10.67 -6.95 40.27
N TRP A 496 11.78 -7.15 41.00
CA TRP A 496 13.11 -6.65 40.58
C TRP A 496 13.64 -7.35 39.33
N ALA A 497 13.54 -8.69 39.27
CA ALA A 497 13.94 -9.48 38.10
C ALA A 497 13.17 -9.05 36.84
N ASN A 498 11.85 -8.83 36.97
CA ASN A 498 11.04 -8.34 35.86
C ASN A 498 11.43 -6.92 35.42
N SER A 499 11.75 -6.02 36.36
CA SER A 499 12.19 -4.66 36.02
C SER A 499 13.55 -4.69 35.30
N ALA A 500 14.48 -5.53 35.76
CA ALA A 500 15.77 -5.72 35.10
C ALA A 500 15.61 -6.30 33.69
N MET A 501 14.75 -7.31 33.53
CA MET A 501 14.43 -7.89 32.20
C MET A 501 13.80 -6.84 31.27
N THR A 502 12.87 -6.04 31.77
CA THR A 502 12.26 -4.93 31.00
C THR A 502 13.33 -3.95 30.51
N MET A 503 14.21 -3.50 31.41
CA MET A 503 15.30 -2.59 31.03
C MET A 503 16.30 -3.23 30.05
N ALA A 504 16.64 -4.51 30.25
CA ALA A 504 17.50 -5.26 29.32
C ALA A 504 16.85 -5.37 27.93
N CYS A 505 15.55 -5.69 27.86
CA CYS A 505 14.82 -5.74 26.58
C CYS A 505 14.77 -4.37 25.89
N PHE A 506 14.51 -3.27 26.64
CA PHE A 506 14.53 -1.94 26.04
C PHE A 506 15.93 -1.55 25.58
N GLY A 507 16.97 -1.78 26.39
CA GLY A 507 18.35 -1.49 26.02
C GLY A 507 18.85 -2.29 24.81
N PHE A 508 18.62 -3.63 24.84
CA PHE A 508 19.05 -4.52 23.75
C PHE A 508 18.22 -4.32 22.48
N GLY A 509 16.91 -4.13 22.60
CA GLY A 509 16.04 -3.84 21.46
C GLY A 509 16.38 -2.50 20.80
N ALA A 510 16.69 -1.47 21.60
CA ALA A 510 17.18 -0.19 21.09
C ALA A 510 18.56 -0.33 20.44
N LEU A 511 19.46 -1.14 21.03
CA LEU A 511 20.78 -1.41 20.45
C LEU A 511 20.65 -2.10 19.08
N LEU A 512 19.76 -3.08 18.94
CA LEU A 512 19.51 -3.76 17.67
C LEU A 512 18.88 -2.82 16.62
N LEU A 513 17.99 -1.91 17.03
CA LEU A 513 17.36 -0.96 16.11
C LEU A 513 18.26 0.21 15.70
N PHE A 514 19.02 0.75 16.64
CA PHE A 514 19.75 2.00 16.45
C PHE A 514 21.27 1.84 16.50
N GLY A 515 21.78 0.76 17.11
CA GLY A 515 23.20 0.58 17.35
C GLY A 515 23.95 -0.10 16.21
N VAL A 516 23.27 -0.86 15.37
CA VAL A 516 23.88 -1.63 14.27
C VAL A 516 23.86 -0.88 12.94
N HIS A 517 23.11 0.23 12.86
CA HIS A 517 22.88 0.99 11.62
C HIS A 517 23.44 2.42 11.66
N ARG A 518 24.62 2.62 12.23
CA ARG A 518 25.28 3.93 12.14
C ARG A 518 26.00 4.17 10.82
N ASP A 519 26.21 3.16 10.03
CA ASP A 519 26.68 3.33 8.67
C ASP A 519 25.45 3.47 7.79
N ALA A 520 25.15 4.72 7.39
CA ALA A 520 24.20 4.98 6.31
C ALA A 520 24.54 4.02 5.17
N VAL A 521 23.60 3.20 4.74
CA VAL A 521 23.82 2.26 3.62
C VAL A 521 24.43 3.08 2.49
N PRO A 522 25.69 2.82 2.09
CA PRO A 522 26.33 3.60 1.05
C PRO A 522 25.43 3.63 -0.18
N GLY A 523 25.16 4.80 -0.73
CA GLY A 523 24.32 4.94 -1.91
C GLY A 523 22.80 5.01 -1.64
N ALA A 524 22.29 4.82 -0.43
CA ALA A 524 20.85 4.89 -0.16
C ALA A 524 20.20 6.22 -0.56
N ALA A 525 20.97 7.31 -0.58
CA ALA A 525 20.54 8.63 -1.03
C ALA A 525 20.62 8.83 -2.54
N LEU A 526 21.34 7.97 -3.28
CA LEU A 526 21.46 8.05 -4.73
C LEU A 526 20.19 7.51 -5.36
N LYS A 527 19.57 8.31 -6.20
CA LYS A 527 18.40 7.92 -6.99
C LYS A 527 18.82 7.62 -8.41
N ASN A 528 18.22 6.58 -8.99
CA ASN A 528 18.42 6.30 -10.41
C ASN A 528 17.81 7.44 -11.24
N PRO A 529 18.62 8.18 -12.03
CA PRO A 529 18.13 9.26 -12.89
C PRO A 529 17.51 8.74 -14.19
N ILE A 530 17.66 7.43 -14.49
CA ILE A 530 17.17 6.82 -15.71
C ILE A 530 15.81 6.19 -15.46
N PHE A 531 14.85 6.60 -16.26
CA PHE A 531 13.50 6.05 -16.18
C PHE A 531 13.51 4.54 -16.51
N PRO A 532 12.89 3.67 -15.69
CA PRO A 532 12.91 2.22 -15.87
C PRO A 532 11.89 1.76 -16.93
N ASP A 533 12.05 2.21 -18.17
CA ASP A 533 11.23 1.78 -19.31
C ASP A 533 11.81 0.56 -20.03
N GLN A 534 11.10 0.04 -21.04
CA GLN A 534 11.52 -1.11 -21.82
C GLN A 534 12.85 -0.87 -22.54
N THR A 535 13.10 0.36 -22.99
CA THR A 535 14.35 0.75 -23.65
C THR A 535 15.51 0.62 -22.70
N SER A 536 15.38 1.21 -21.49
CA SER A 536 16.39 1.13 -20.44
C SER A 536 16.68 -0.31 -20.01
N VAL A 537 15.62 -1.11 -19.80
CA VAL A 537 15.75 -2.53 -19.45
C VAL A 537 16.43 -3.33 -20.56
N THR A 538 16.16 -3.03 -21.83
CA THR A 538 16.79 -3.71 -22.97
C THR A 538 18.29 -3.39 -23.05
N ILE A 539 18.67 -2.12 -22.89
CA ILE A 539 20.07 -1.70 -22.81
C ILE A 539 20.77 -2.39 -21.63
N GLY A 540 20.15 -2.34 -20.44
CA GLY A 540 20.69 -2.99 -19.25
C GLY A 540 20.86 -4.50 -19.41
N ARG A 541 19.91 -5.17 -20.06
CA ARG A 541 20.00 -6.60 -20.38
C ARG A 541 21.17 -6.92 -21.31
N GLN A 542 21.37 -6.12 -22.33
CA GLN A 542 22.50 -6.29 -23.24
C GLN A 542 23.82 -6.14 -22.47
N LEU A 543 23.99 -5.06 -21.72
CA LEU A 543 25.18 -4.82 -20.91
C LEU A 543 25.42 -5.93 -19.88
N PHE A 544 24.36 -6.45 -19.27
CA PHE A 544 24.45 -7.57 -18.34
C PHE A 544 24.94 -8.85 -18.99
N ASN A 545 24.41 -9.19 -20.17
CA ASN A 545 24.81 -10.38 -20.90
C ASN A 545 26.28 -10.31 -21.35
N GLU A 546 26.74 -9.13 -21.76
CA GLU A 546 28.11 -8.91 -22.24
C GLU A 546 29.12 -8.94 -21.09
N ASN A 547 28.76 -8.40 -19.89
CA ASN A 547 29.74 -8.09 -18.84
C ASN A 547 29.54 -8.90 -17.55
N CYS A 548 28.33 -9.35 -17.24
CA CYS A 548 27.98 -9.86 -15.92
C CYS A 548 27.54 -11.33 -15.93
N ALA A 549 26.93 -11.79 -17.04
CA ALA A 549 26.31 -13.10 -17.13
C ALA A 549 27.30 -14.28 -16.98
N SER A 550 28.58 -14.07 -17.28
CA SER A 550 29.62 -15.10 -17.09
C SER A 550 29.76 -15.56 -15.63
N CYS A 551 29.58 -14.65 -14.67
CA CYS A 551 29.65 -14.94 -13.24
C CYS A 551 28.25 -15.08 -12.61
N HIS A 552 27.28 -14.23 -13.02
CA HIS A 552 25.96 -14.18 -12.40
C HIS A 552 24.89 -15.01 -13.15
N GLY A 553 25.26 -15.64 -14.27
CA GLY A 553 24.32 -16.36 -15.13
C GLY A 553 23.36 -15.42 -15.87
N PRO A 554 22.82 -15.82 -17.05
CA PRO A 554 22.02 -14.94 -17.91
C PRO A 554 20.67 -14.52 -17.28
N ARG A 555 20.24 -15.24 -16.23
CA ARG A 555 19.01 -14.94 -15.46
C ARG A 555 19.29 -14.43 -14.05
N GLY A 556 20.55 -14.06 -13.75
CA GLY A 556 20.95 -13.62 -12.42
C GLY A 556 21.14 -14.75 -11.41
N ILE A 557 21.09 -16.02 -11.86
CA ILE A 557 21.36 -17.22 -11.05
C ILE A 557 22.73 -17.74 -11.46
N PRO A 558 23.74 -17.74 -10.56
CA PRO A 558 25.10 -18.15 -10.89
C PRO A 558 25.16 -19.61 -11.37
N PRO A 559 25.92 -19.90 -12.43
CA PRO A 559 26.11 -21.27 -12.90
C PRO A 559 26.91 -22.10 -11.88
N GLN A 560 26.55 -23.36 -11.68
CA GLN A 560 27.26 -24.25 -10.76
C GLN A 560 28.71 -24.49 -11.22
N GLY A 561 29.62 -24.63 -10.24
CA GLY A 561 31.01 -25.01 -10.51
C GLY A 561 31.97 -23.85 -10.80
N LEU A 562 31.56 -22.60 -10.60
CA LEU A 562 32.48 -21.46 -10.66
C LEU A 562 33.51 -21.55 -9.52
N ASN A 563 34.80 -21.44 -9.86
CA ASN A 563 35.87 -21.42 -8.88
C ASN A 563 36.14 -19.98 -8.38
N LEU A 564 35.12 -19.40 -7.72
CA LEU A 564 35.18 -18.07 -7.15
C LEU A 564 34.92 -18.10 -5.63
N ASN A 565 35.67 -17.34 -4.86
CA ASN A 565 35.50 -17.20 -3.42
C ASN A 565 35.55 -15.71 -3.04
N PRO A 566 34.45 -15.10 -2.50
CA PRO A 566 33.14 -15.73 -2.30
C PRO A 566 32.44 -16.11 -3.63
N TYR A 567 31.57 -17.11 -3.55
CA TYR A 567 30.75 -17.52 -4.67
C TYR A 567 29.71 -16.41 -5.01
N PRO A 568 29.42 -16.12 -6.28
CA PRO A 568 28.45 -15.10 -6.65
C PRO A 568 27.08 -15.38 -6.06
N LEU A 569 26.42 -14.35 -5.57
CA LEU A 569 25.07 -14.47 -5.01
C LEU A 569 24.02 -14.56 -6.11
N ASP A 570 22.91 -15.25 -5.80
CA ASP A 570 21.70 -15.26 -6.63
C ASP A 570 21.09 -13.85 -6.63
N LEU A 571 21.21 -13.16 -7.77
CA LEU A 571 20.74 -11.79 -7.91
C LEU A 571 19.21 -11.70 -7.87
N THR A 572 18.51 -12.78 -8.20
CA THR A 572 17.05 -12.80 -8.15
C THR A 572 16.53 -12.67 -6.72
N VAL A 573 17.30 -13.12 -5.75
CA VAL A 573 17.01 -13.04 -4.30
C VAL A 573 17.66 -11.81 -3.69
N HIS A 574 18.86 -11.46 -4.12
CA HIS A 574 19.69 -10.48 -3.44
C HIS A 574 19.39 -9.03 -3.87
N VAL A 575 19.19 -8.78 -5.16
CA VAL A 575 18.90 -7.43 -5.68
C VAL A 575 17.72 -6.73 -4.99
N PRO A 576 16.59 -7.40 -4.69
CA PRO A 576 15.48 -6.74 -3.98
C PRO A 576 15.80 -6.22 -2.58
N GLN A 577 16.91 -6.67 -1.98
CA GLN A 577 17.29 -6.30 -0.60
C GLN A 577 18.04 -4.97 -0.53
N HIS A 578 18.46 -4.42 -1.68
CA HIS A 578 19.30 -3.23 -1.75
C HIS A 578 18.58 -2.08 -2.47
N PRO A 579 18.73 -0.81 -2.05
CA PRO A 579 18.28 0.35 -2.81
C PRO A 579 19.08 0.51 -4.11
N ASP A 580 18.51 1.22 -5.10
CA ASP A 580 19.12 1.39 -6.42
C ASP A 580 20.51 1.99 -6.36
N GLY A 581 20.70 3.01 -5.53
CA GLY A 581 22.01 3.65 -5.40
C GLY A 581 23.07 2.75 -4.76
N GLN A 582 22.69 1.78 -3.93
CA GLN A 582 23.62 0.79 -3.42
C GLN A 582 23.99 -0.25 -4.51
N LEU A 583 23.02 -0.68 -5.30
CA LEU A 583 23.29 -1.53 -6.48
C LEU A 583 24.21 -0.82 -7.46
N PHE A 584 23.99 0.48 -7.69
CA PHE A 584 24.86 1.30 -8.50
C PHE A 584 26.29 1.27 -7.96
N LEU A 585 26.51 1.53 -6.66
CA LEU A 585 27.85 1.54 -6.06
C LEU A 585 28.50 0.15 -6.08
N PHE A 586 27.77 -0.94 -5.89
CA PHE A 586 28.32 -2.29 -6.02
C PHE A 586 28.88 -2.57 -7.42
N ILE A 587 28.25 -2.02 -8.45
CA ILE A 587 28.71 -2.16 -9.83
C ILE A 587 29.84 -1.15 -10.09
N HIS A 588 29.63 0.11 -9.73
CA HIS A 588 30.56 1.20 -10.00
C HIS A 588 31.92 0.97 -9.30
N ASP A 589 31.92 0.72 -7.98
CA ASP A 589 33.13 0.61 -7.16
C ASP A 589 33.64 -0.83 -7.02
N GLY A 590 32.82 -1.83 -7.43
CA GLY A 590 33.10 -3.22 -7.18
C GLY A 590 32.95 -3.60 -5.71
N LEU A 591 33.33 -4.84 -5.37
CA LEU A 591 33.30 -5.37 -4.01
C LEU A 591 34.71 -5.78 -3.60
N PRO A 592 35.39 -5.00 -2.74
CA PRO A 592 36.75 -5.28 -2.31
C PRO A 592 36.87 -6.69 -1.68
N GLY A 593 37.91 -7.42 -2.05
CA GLY A 593 38.14 -8.80 -1.56
C GLY A 593 37.33 -9.87 -2.28
N THR A 594 36.62 -9.53 -3.33
CA THR A 594 35.89 -10.47 -4.19
C THR A 594 36.35 -10.41 -5.64
N ALA A 595 35.83 -11.30 -6.51
CA ALA A 595 36.04 -11.24 -7.96
C ALA A 595 35.20 -10.15 -8.66
N MET A 596 34.31 -9.47 -7.94
CA MET A 596 33.48 -8.37 -8.48
C MET A 596 34.33 -7.10 -8.58
N ARG A 597 34.88 -6.82 -9.78
CA ARG A 597 35.69 -5.64 -10.04
C ARG A 597 34.87 -4.35 -10.07
N ALA A 598 35.52 -3.21 -9.89
CA ALA A 598 34.96 -1.91 -10.22
C ALA A 598 34.72 -1.82 -11.74
N TRP A 599 33.51 -1.41 -12.14
CA TRP A 599 33.14 -1.24 -13.54
C TRP A 599 33.25 0.21 -14.01
N SER A 600 33.50 1.16 -13.11
CA SER A 600 33.80 2.56 -13.42
C SER A 600 35.24 2.77 -13.91
N GLU A 601 36.13 1.79 -13.72
CA GLU A 601 37.55 1.87 -13.99
C GLU A 601 38.04 0.71 -14.86
N GLY A 602 39.20 0.92 -15.53
CA GLY A 602 39.89 -0.12 -16.30
C GLY A 602 39.33 -0.37 -17.70
N ASP A 603 39.78 -1.47 -18.32
CA ASP A 603 39.35 -1.90 -19.65
C ASP A 603 37.89 -2.39 -19.61
N GLY A 604 37.08 -1.92 -20.55
CA GLY A 604 35.64 -2.24 -20.60
C GLY A 604 34.82 -1.51 -19.54
N LYS A 605 35.27 -0.34 -19.08
CA LYS A 605 34.54 0.51 -18.13
C LYS A 605 33.16 0.90 -18.67
N LEU A 606 32.22 0.97 -17.76
CA LEU A 606 30.86 1.43 -18.02
C LEU A 606 30.72 2.88 -17.56
N THR A 607 29.91 3.65 -18.28
CA THR A 607 29.51 4.99 -17.83
C THR A 607 28.46 4.87 -16.72
N ASP A 608 28.31 5.92 -15.91
CA ASP A 608 27.26 5.99 -14.88
C ASP A 608 25.87 5.72 -15.48
N GLU A 609 25.60 6.26 -16.67
CA GLU A 609 24.34 6.04 -17.38
C GLU A 609 24.14 4.54 -17.72
N GLN A 610 25.17 3.87 -18.20
CA GLN A 610 25.13 2.43 -18.49
C GLN A 610 24.91 1.60 -17.22
N ILE A 611 25.53 1.98 -16.11
CA ILE A 611 25.32 1.33 -14.82
C ILE A 611 23.87 1.52 -14.34
N TRP A 612 23.27 2.69 -14.53
CA TRP A 612 21.87 2.92 -14.21
C TRP A 612 20.91 2.10 -15.06
N HIS A 613 21.20 1.90 -16.33
CA HIS A 613 20.45 0.96 -17.18
C HIS A 613 20.58 -0.48 -16.65
N LEU A 614 21.76 -0.90 -16.20
CA LEU A 614 21.96 -2.20 -15.55
C LEU A 614 21.09 -2.34 -14.30
N VAL A 615 21.04 -1.32 -13.46
CA VAL A 615 20.19 -1.32 -12.24
C VAL A 615 18.73 -1.52 -12.62
N ASN A 616 18.24 -0.83 -13.67
CA ASN A 616 16.88 -1.01 -14.17
C ASN A 616 16.61 -2.45 -14.65
N PHE A 617 17.55 -3.05 -15.36
CA PHE A 617 17.44 -4.46 -15.77
C PHE A 617 17.48 -5.40 -14.57
N LEU A 618 18.41 -5.21 -13.61
CA LEU A 618 18.52 -6.05 -12.43
C LEU A 618 17.21 -6.12 -11.65
N ARG A 619 16.45 -5.02 -11.60
CA ARG A 619 15.12 -4.97 -10.98
C ARG A 619 14.09 -5.88 -11.65
N THR A 620 14.31 -6.27 -12.90
CA THR A 620 13.42 -7.19 -13.61
C THR A 620 13.80 -8.66 -13.43
N LEU A 621 14.98 -8.96 -12.84
CA LEU A 621 15.40 -10.35 -12.60
C LEU A 621 14.44 -11.05 -11.65
N GLY A 622 13.98 -12.25 -12.02
CA GLY A 622 13.02 -13.03 -11.26
C GLY A 622 11.55 -12.65 -11.49
N THR A 623 11.27 -11.75 -12.45
CA THR A 623 9.89 -11.40 -12.87
C THR A 623 9.42 -12.18 -14.11
N VAL A 624 10.32 -12.92 -14.77
CA VAL A 624 10.02 -13.62 -16.01
C VAL A 624 9.76 -15.09 -15.74
N ASP A 625 8.63 -15.56 -16.26
CA ASP A 625 8.14 -16.92 -16.38
C ASP A 625 7.50 -17.56 -15.12
N GLN A 626 6.26 -17.20 -14.92
CA GLN A 626 5.19 -18.19 -14.66
C GLN A 626 3.93 -17.85 -15.44
#